data_194177b9498ce9ded99c7301994ad631
#
_entry.id   194177b9498ce9ded99c7301994ad631
#
_cell.length_a   1.000
_cell.length_b   1.000
_cell.length_c   1.000
_cell.angle_alpha   90.00
_cell.angle_beta   90.00
_cell.angle_gamma   90.00
#
_symmetry.space_group_name_H-M   'P 1'
#
loop_
_entity.id
_entity.type
_entity.pdbx_description
1 polymer ?
#
loop_
_entity_poly.entity_id
_entity_poly.type
_entity_poly.pdbx_seq_one_letter_code
_entity_poly.pdbx_strand_id
1 'polypeptide(L)'
;RLLGGAKMETGIVYSYINELRLFLTGALGDAFLAEVVMTLLGIAVLLAIVMTAALVFTFGERKVCAFIQVRFGPNRVGPGGLLQPVADAMKLLSKEDIMPDGADRIVWSLSPILVFVPAALLYAFYPFDAGVVFADVNIGLFLLLAISAQAVLPFFMGGFASNSKYGLIGSMRAVAQLLTYELPLGFALMGVVMLTGSLDMSRIVEAQADCWYIFKQPLAFLIVFICMIAESNRPPFNLLEGESEIIAGPFTEYSGMRWALF
;
A
#
# COMPACT_ATOMS: atom_id res chain seq x y z
N ARG A 1 17.46 28.70 20.09
CA ARG A 1 16.51 29.77 20.53
C ARG A 1 16.08 30.52 19.29
N LEU A 2 14.96 30.18 18.72
CA LEU A 2 14.06 30.96 17.86
C LEU A 2 13.31 29.97 16.97
N LEU A 3 12.30 29.31 17.53
CA LEU A 3 11.12 28.87 16.80
C LEU A 3 10.08 28.67 17.89
N GLY A 4 9.27 29.70 18.07
CA GLY A 4 8.03 29.62 18.83
C GLY A 4 7.23 28.46 18.29
N GLY A 5 6.94 27.49 19.13
CA GLY A 5 6.03 26.42 18.81
C GLY A 5 4.67 27.03 18.44
N ALA A 6 4.37 27.12 17.18
CA ALA A 6 3.01 27.15 16.72
C ALA A 6 2.40 25.84 17.27
N LYS A 7 1.60 25.93 18.33
CA LYS A 7 0.69 24.87 18.71
C LYS A 7 -0.18 24.65 17.48
N MET A 8 0.09 23.56 16.74
CA MET A 8 -0.89 23.06 15.79
C MET A 8 -2.21 22.98 16.55
N GLU A 9 -3.24 23.62 16.03
CA GLU A 9 -4.60 23.37 16.48
C GLU A 9 -4.79 21.87 16.32
N THR A 10 -4.89 21.18 17.46
CA THR A 10 -5.04 19.73 17.51
C THR A 10 -6.29 19.39 16.72
N GLY A 11 -6.14 18.63 15.65
CA GLY A 11 -7.24 18.27 14.77
C GLY A 11 -8.38 17.62 15.56
N ILE A 12 -9.60 17.73 15.08
CA ILE A 12 -10.80 17.16 15.72
C ILE A 12 -10.58 15.66 16.03
N VAL A 13 -9.94 14.95 15.13
CA VAL A 13 -9.62 13.51 15.27
C VAL A 13 -8.67 13.27 16.45
N TYR A 14 -7.66 14.12 16.62
CA TYR A 14 -6.71 14.01 17.75
C TYR A 14 -7.40 14.19 19.11
N SER A 15 -8.39 15.09 19.21
CA SER A 15 -9.14 15.27 20.47
C SER A 15 -9.94 14.01 20.84
N TYR A 16 -10.61 13.38 19.88
CA TYR A 16 -11.34 12.12 20.11
C TYR A 16 -10.42 10.96 20.49
N ILE A 17 -9.26 10.86 19.87
CA ILE A 17 -8.25 9.84 20.23
C ILE A 17 -7.79 10.02 21.69
N ASN A 18 -7.55 11.24 22.12
CA ASN A 18 -7.15 11.51 23.50
C ASN A 18 -8.28 11.24 24.52
N GLU A 19 -9.52 11.58 24.20
CA GLU A 19 -10.67 11.24 25.05
C GLU A 19 -10.82 9.71 25.18
N LEU A 20 -10.70 8.98 24.08
CA LEU A 20 -10.77 7.52 24.09
C LEU A 20 -9.61 6.91 24.89
N ARG A 21 -8.41 7.46 24.78
CA ARG A 21 -7.24 7.04 25.58
C ARG A 21 -7.48 7.25 27.07
N LEU A 22 -8.00 8.39 27.47
CA LEU A 22 -8.33 8.70 28.87
C LEU A 22 -9.43 7.77 29.41
N PHE A 23 -10.43 7.48 28.61
CA PHE A 23 -11.49 6.53 28.97
C PHE A 23 -10.93 5.13 29.19
N LEU A 24 -10.09 4.64 28.28
CA LEU A 24 -9.48 3.31 28.39
C LEU A 24 -8.51 3.20 29.56
N THR A 25 -7.72 4.22 29.84
CA THR A 25 -6.83 4.24 31.03
C THR A 25 -7.63 4.20 32.32
N GLY A 26 -8.78 4.89 32.39
CA GLY A 26 -9.68 4.83 33.53
C GLY A 26 -10.38 3.47 33.69
N ALA A 27 -10.75 2.83 32.60
CA ALA A 27 -11.45 1.55 32.60
C ALA A 27 -10.54 0.35 32.91
N LEU A 28 -9.30 0.35 32.37
CA LEU A 28 -8.37 -0.79 32.49
C LEU A 28 -7.46 -0.68 33.75
N GLY A 29 -7.33 0.51 34.34
CA GLY A 29 -6.51 0.73 35.53
C GLY A 29 -4.99 0.62 35.32
N ASP A 30 -4.55 0.21 34.12
CA ASP A 30 -3.15 0.07 33.72
C ASP A 30 -2.89 0.83 32.41
N ALA A 31 -2.00 1.81 32.50
CA ALA A 31 -1.65 2.68 31.37
C ALA A 31 -1.00 1.90 30.21
N PHE A 32 -0.19 0.88 30.49
CA PHE A 32 0.45 0.06 29.47
C PHE A 32 -0.58 -0.75 28.67
N LEU A 33 -1.53 -1.38 29.38
CA LEU A 33 -2.59 -2.17 28.77
C LEU A 33 -3.52 -1.29 27.90
N ALA A 34 -3.82 -0.07 28.36
CA ALA A 34 -4.58 0.90 27.59
C ALA A 34 -3.86 1.32 26.31
N GLU A 35 -2.53 1.53 26.34
CA GLU A 35 -1.76 1.83 25.12
C GLU A 35 -1.71 0.68 24.13
N VAL A 36 -1.56 -0.55 24.59
CA VAL A 36 -1.60 -1.75 23.71
C VAL A 36 -2.97 -1.85 23.05
N VAL A 37 -4.08 -1.71 23.80
CA VAL A 37 -5.43 -1.75 23.25
C VAL A 37 -5.66 -0.64 22.23
N MET A 38 -5.23 0.59 22.53
CA MET A 38 -5.33 1.73 21.59
C MET A 38 -4.55 1.49 20.31
N THR A 39 -3.35 0.95 20.41
CA THR A 39 -2.53 0.63 19.23
C THR A 39 -3.19 -0.45 18.37
N LEU A 40 -3.69 -1.52 18.98
CA LEU A 40 -4.40 -2.58 18.26
C LEU A 40 -5.69 -2.08 17.59
N LEU A 41 -6.44 -1.23 18.29
CA LEU A 41 -7.64 -0.61 17.74
C LEU A 41 -7.28 0.32 16.58
N GLY A 42 -6.24 1.12 16.71
CA GLY A 42 -5.73 1.98 15.65
C GLY A 42 -5.32 1.19 14.40
N ILE A 43 -4.59 0.10 14.56
CA ILE A 43 -4.23 -0.81 13.46
C ILE A 43 -5.47 -1.40 12.81
N ALA A 44 -6.44 -1.86 13.59
CA ALA A 44 -7.68 -2.42 13.06
C ALA A 44 -8.49 -1.39 12.25
N VAL A 45 -8.62 -0.17 12.75
CA VAL A 45 -9.28 0.93 12.05
C VAL A 45 -8.54 1.29 10.77
N LEU A 46 -7.22 1.41 10.82
CA LEU A 46 -6.39 1.69 9.65
C LEU A 46 -6.58 0.63 8.57
N LEU A 47 -6.46 -0.64 8.91
CA LEU A 47 -6.66 -1.74 7.97
C LEU A 47 -8.09 -1.74 7.42
N ALA A 48 -9.12 -1.46 8.24
CA ALA A 48 -10.49 -1.35 7.78
C ALA A 48 -10.69 -0.23 6.77
N ILE A 49 -10.07 0.93 6.98
CA ILE A 49 -10.10 2.07 6.03
C ILE A 49 -9.43 1.69 4.72
N VAL A 50 -8.22 1.12 4.77
CA VAL A 50 -7.45 0.73 3.59
C VAL A 50 -8.19 -0.34 2.78
N MET A 51 -8.71 -1.38 3.44
CA MET A 51 -9.48 -2.43 2.78
C MET A 51 -10.77 -1.91 2.16
N THR A 52 -11.49 -1.02 2.87
CA THR A 52 -12.69 -0.38 2.32
C THR A 52 -12.36 0.49 1.11
N ALA A 53 -11.30 1.28 1.19
CA ALA A 53 -10.82 2.08 0.05
C ALA A 53 -10.46 1.20 -1.15
N ALA A 54 -9.76 0.08 -0.94
CA ALA A 54 -9.45 -0.88 -2.01
C ALA A 54 -10.70 -1.44 -2.69
N LEU A 55 -11.75 -1.80 -1.92
CA LEU A 55 -13.02 -2.26 -2.48
C LEU A 55 -13.71 -1.17 -3.31
N VAL A 56 -13.72 0.08 -2.82
CA VAL A 56 -14.32 1.23 -3.52
C VAL A 56 -13.57 1.53 -4.81
N PHE A 57 -12.23 1.56 -4.77
CA PHE A 57 -11.41 1.81 -5.95
C PHE A 57 -11.56 0.70 -7.00
N THR A 58 -11.58 -0.56 -6.60
CA THR A 58 -11.81 -1.70 -7.51
C THR A 58 -13.19 -1.60 -8.19
N PHE A 59 -14.22 -1.22 -7.45
CA PHE A 59 -15.54 -0.97 -8.02
C PHE A 59 -15.52 0.19 -9.02
N GLY A 60 -14.89 1.31 -8.66
CA GLY A 60 -14.74 2.49 -9.51
C GLY A 60 -14.00 2.16 -10.81
N GLU A 61 -12.87 1.46 -10.72
CA GLU A 61 -12.08 1.02 -11.87
C GLU A 61 -12.93 0.19 -12.86
N ARG A 62 -13.66 -0.82 -12.36
CA ARG A 62 -14.52 -1.66 -13.20
C ARG A 62 -15.66 -0.88 -13.86
N LYS A 63 -16.23 0.13 -13.19
CA LYS A 63 -17.27 0.99 -13.74
C LYS A 63 -16.72 1.91 -14.83
N VAL A 64 -15.59 2.56 -14.56
CA VAL A 64 -14.93 3.47 -15.52
C VAL A 64 -14.48 2.70 -16.77
N CYS A 65 -13.81 1.56 -16.61
CA CYS A 65 -13.40 0.71 -17.73
C CYS A 65 -14.60 0.25 -18.56
N ALA A 66 -15.70 -0.15 -17.91
CA ALA A 66 -16.91 -0.54 -18.62
C ALA A 66 -17.52 0.61 -19.41
N PHE A 67 -17.55 1.82 -18.84
CA PHE A 67 -18.02 3.02 -19.51
C PHE A 67 -17.19 3.36 -20.75
N ILE A 68 -15.86 3.31 -20.65
CA ILE A 68 -14.95 3.53 -21.80
C ILE A 68 -15.16 2.47 -22.89
N GLN A 69 -15.42 1.22 -22.50
CA GLN A 69 -15.67 0.11 -23.42
C GLN A 69 -17.13 0.04 -23.94
N VAL A 70 -17.96 1.03 -23.62
CA VAL A 70 -19.39 1.09 -24.02
C VAL A 70 -20.16 -0.17 -23.62
N ARG A 71 -19.92 -0.69 -22.40
CA ARG A 71 -20.60 -1.85 -21.80
C ARG A 71 -21.05 -1.57 -20.38
N PHE A 72 -21.96 -2.38 -19.87
CA PHE A 72 -22.37 -2.30 -18.46
C PHE A 72 -21.30 -2.92 -17.56
N GLY A 73 -20.86 -2.15 -16.55
CA GLY A 73 -20.03 -2.68 -15.45
C GLY A 73 -20.86 -3.52 -14.48
N PRO A 74 -20.27 -3.91 -13.31
CA PRO A 74 -21.00 -4.65 -12.28
C PRO A 74 -22.33 -3.97 -11.92
N ASN A 75 -23.44 -4.69 -12.05
CA ASN A 75 -24.78 -4.12 -11.87
C ASN A 75 -25.77 -5.02 -11.10
N ARG A 76 -25.43 -6.30 -10.84
CA ARG A 76 -26.37 -7.28 -10.31
C ARG A 76 -26.29 -7.50 -8.81
N VAL A 77 -25.10 -7.39 -8.19
CA VAL A 77 -24.89 -7.67 -6.77
C VAL A 77 -25.04 -6.39 -5.97
N GLY A 78 -26.16 -6.25 -5.26
CA GLY A 78 -26.52 -5.05 -4.52
C GLY A 78 -26.98 -3.87 -5.42
N PRO A 79 -27.27 -2.71 -4.81
CA PRO A 79 -27.72 -1.55 -5.56
C PRO A 79 -26.65 -1.10 -6.55
N GLY A 80 -26.95 -1.20 -7.86
CA GLY A 80 -26.03 -0.79 -8.93
C GLY A 80 -24.71 -1.58 -8.99
N GLY A 81 -24.60 -2.75 -8.35
CA GLY A 81 -23.41 -3.58 -8.33
C GLY A 81 -22.37 -3.21 -7.25
N LEU A 82 -22.75 -2.36 -6.28
CA LEU A 82 -21.83 -1.87 -5.22
C LEU A 82 -21.23 -2.99 -4.36
N LEU A 83 -21.98 -4.08 -4.14
CA LEU A 83 -21.53 -5.21 -3.32
C LEU A 83 -20.69 -6.23 -4.11
N GLN A 84 -20.44 -6.01 -5.38
CA GLN A 84 -19.63 -6.93 -6.20
C GLN A 84 -18.21 -7.15 -5.65
N PRO A 85 -17.45 -6.12 -5.22
CA PRO A 85 -16.13 -6.35 -4.65
C PRO A 85 -16.15 -7.19 -3.37
N VAL A 86 -17.19 -7.04 -2.55
CA VAL A 86 -17.39 -7.87 -1.35
C VAL A 86 -17.64 -9.33 -1.73
N ALA A 87 -18.49 -9.58 -2.73
CA ALA A 87 -18.73 -10.93 -3.24
C ALA A 87 -17.46 -11.57 -3.82
N ASP A 88 -16.61 -10.76 -4.50
CA ASP A 88 -15.32 -11.22 -5.01
C ASP A 88 -14.34 -11.56 -3.88
N ALA A 89 -14.29 -10.76 -2.81
CA ALA A 89 -13.49 -11.06 -1.62
C ALA A 89 -13.96 -12.36 -0.93
N MET A 90 -15.27 -12.55 -0.76
CA MET A 90 -15.83 -13.78 -0.19
C MET A 90 -15.52 -15.00 -1.07
N LYS A 91 -15.57 -14.85 -2.39
CA LYS A 91 -15.19 -15.91 -3.32
C LYS A 91 -13.72 -16.31 -3.14
N LEU A 92 -12.81 -15.35 -2.99
CA LEU A 92 -11.37 -15.62 -2.78
C LEU A 92 -11.11 -16.32 -1.44
N LEU A 93 -11.87 -15.97 -0.39
CA LEU A 93 -11.77 -16.62 0.91
C LEU A 93 -12.31 -18.08 0.89
N SER A 94 -13.34 -18.35 0.09
CA SER A 94 -13.94 -19.68 -0.01
C SER A 94 -13.29 -20.58 -1.06
N LYS A 95 -12.43 -20.01 -1.91
CA LYS A 95 -11.75 -20.76 -2.97
C LYS A 95 -10.67 -21.66 -2.38
N GLU A 96 -10.60 -22.90 -2.91
CA GLU A 96 -9.60 -23.88 -2.53
C GLU A 96 -8.18 -23.35 -2.78
N ASP A 97 -7.30 -23.55 -1.79
CA ASP A 97 -5.88 -23.20 -1.84
C ASP A 97 -5.08 -24.40 -2.37
N ILE A 98 -4.74 -24.38 -3.65
CA ILE A 98 -4.04 -25.46 -4.34
C ILE A 98 -2.56 -25.09 -4.38
N MET A 99 -1.71 -26.01 -3.94
CA MET A 99 -0.26 -25.89 -4.03
C MET A 99 0.30 -26.97 -4.94
N PRO A 100 1.15 -26.62 -5.92
CA PRO A 100 1.82 -27.59 -6.78
C PRO A 100 2.72 -28.56 -5.98
N ASP A 101 2.76 -29.83 -6.37
CA ASP A 101 3.58 -30.86 -5.66
C ASP A 101 5.08 -30.54 -5.67
N GLY A 102 5.58 -29.87 -6.70
CA GLY A 102 6.98 -29.48 -6.83
C GLY A 102 7.34 -28.15 -6.18
N ALA A 103 6.40 -27.47 -5.51
CA ALA A 103 6.64 -26.16 -4.90
C ALA A 103 7.35 -26.31 -3.53
N ASP A 104 8.22 -25.34 -3.22
CA ASP A 104 8.80 -25.20 -1.88
C ASP A 104 7.74 -24.63 -0.92
N ARG A 105 7.25 -25.47 0.01
CA ARG A 105 6.13 -25.14 0.91
C ARG A 105 6.39 -23.93 1.79
N ILE A 106 7.61 -23.74 2.27
CA ILE A 106 7.97 -22.66 3.19
C ILE A 106 7.98 -21.35 2.42
N VAL A 107 8.75 -21.29 1.34
CA VAL A 107 8.90 -20.08 0.52
C VAL A 107 7.58 -19.71 -0.15
N TRP A 108 6.83 -20.71 -0.63
CA TRP A 108 5.49 -20.55 -1.20
C TRP A 108 4.51 -19.88 -0.24
N SER A 109 4.48 -20.29 1.02
CA SER A 109 3.56 -19.73 2.01
C SER A 109 4.01 -18.37 2.54
N LEU A 110 5.32 -18.15 2.61
CA LEU A 110 5.90 -16.92 3.16
C LEU A 110 5.83 -15.74 2.18
N SER A 111 5.95 -16.00 0.87
CA SER A 111 6.01 -14.98 -0.16
C SER A 111 4.80 -14.02 -0.15
N PRO A 112 3.54 -14.45 -0.17
CA PRO A 112 2.38 -13.54 -0.12
C PRO A 112 2.34 -12.68 1.16
N ILE A 113 2.75 -13.26 2.29
CA ILE A 113 2.80 -12.56 3.58
C ILE A 113 3.85 -11.44 3.53
N LEU A 114 5.01 -11.72 2.95
CA LEU A 114 6.10 -10.76 2.81
C LEU A 114 5.80 -9.64 1.82
N VAL A 115 4.83 -9.78 0.91
CA VAL A 115 4.30 -8.68 0.09
C VAL A 115 3.32 -7.84 0.91
N PHE A 116 2.36 -8.49 1.55
CA PHE A 116 1.26 -7.81 2.22
C PHE A 116 1.69 -7.04 3.48
N VAL A 117 2.55 -7.64 4.33
CA VAL A 117 2.95 -7.03 5.61
C VAL A 117 3.70 -5.70 5.41
N PRO A 118 4.72 -5.59 4.54
CA PRO A 118 5.35 -4.30 4.26
C PRO A 118 4.40 -3.28 3.67
N ALA A 119 3.52 -3.68 2.73
CA ALA A 119 2.53 -2.78 2.16
C ALA A 119 1.58 -2.21 3.22
N ALA A 120 1.12 -3.02 4.17
CA ALA A 120 0.32 -2.57 5.30
C ALA A 120 1.11 -1.66 6.25
N LEU A 121 2.40 -1.98 6.49
CA LEU A 121 3.27 -1.20 7.37
C LEU A 121 3.54 0.21 6.84
N LEU A 122 3.59 0.42 5.53
CA LEU A 122 3.79 1.74 4.93
C LEU A 122 2.75 2.76 5.41
N TYR A 123 1.51 2.34 5.63
CA TYR A 123 0.45 3.25 6.11
C TYR A 123 0.70 3.79 7.52
N ALA A 124 1.56 3.15 8.32
CA ALA A 124 1.91 3.65 9.65
C ALA A 124 2.69 4.97 9.63
N PHE A 125 3.39 5.26 8.52
CA PHE A 125 4.23 6.46 8.36
C PHE A 125 3.50 7.62 7.68
N TYR A 126 2.27 7.40 7.16
CA TYR A 126 1.51 8.47 6.51
C TYR A 126 0.86 9.39 7.54
N PRO A 127 1.03 10.72 7.41
CA PRO A 127 0.29 11.69 8.20
C PRO A 127 -1.15 11.79 7.66
N PHE A 128 -2.11 11.28 8.41
CA PHE A 128 -3.54 11.34 8.05
C PHE A 128 -4.18 12.68 8.41
N ASP A 129 -3.72 13.31 9.48
CA ASP A 129 -4.16 14.61 9.94
C ASP A 129 -3.04 15.26 10.77
N ALA A 130 -3.19 16.54 11.12
CA ALA A 130 -2.27 17.26 12.00
C ALA A 130 -2.20 16.56 13.38
N GLY A 131 -1.07 15.90 13.64
CA GLY A 131 -0.85 15.13 14.87
C GLY A 131 -1.43 13.71 14.88
N VAL A 132 -2.01 13.22 13.77
CA VAL A 132 -2.48 11.84 13.63
C VAL A 132 -1.54 11.07 12.72
N VAL A 133 -0.47 10.58 13.31
CA VAL A 133 0.53 9.71 12.68
C VAL A 133 0.73 8.52 13.61
N PHE A 134 0.69 7.29 13.09
CA PHE A 134 0.90 6.11 13.94
C PHE A 134 2.36 5.97 14.36
N ALA A 135 3.29 6.24 13.46
CA ALA A 135 4.71 6.23 13.73
C ALA A 135 5.35 7.53 13.25
N ASP A 136 5.50 8.49 14.17
CA ASP A 136 6.19 9.74 13.91
C ASP A 136 7.70 9.53 14.03
N VAL A 137 8.38 9.52 12.89
CA VAL A 137 9.82 9.24 12.79
C VAL A 137 10.49 10.28 11.92
N ASN A 138 11.57 10.89 12.42
CA ASN A 138 12.32 11.94 11.70
C ASN A 138 12.85 11.53 10.32
N ILE A 139 12.95 10.22 10.03
CA ILE A 139 13.40 9.64 8.76
C ILE A 139 12.26 8.91 8.03
N GLY A 140 11.02 9.35 8.20
CA GLY A 140 9.82 8.68 7.70
C GLY A 140 9.84 8.41 6.20
N LEU A 141 10.26 9.38 5.39
CA LEU A 141 10.37 9.21 3.93
C LEU A 141 11.40 8.14 3.53
N PHE A 142 12.54 8.09 4.24
CA PHE A 142 13.57 7.07 3.98
C PHE A 142 13.07 5.66 4.34
N LEU A 143 12.37 5.53 5.47
CA LEU A 143 11.77 4.26 5.87
C LEU A 143 10.69 3.81 4.89
N LEU A 144 9.89 4.74 4.36
CA LEU A 144 8.90 4.46 3.34
C LEU A 144 9.56 3.83 2.11
N LEU A 145 10.62 4.45 1.58
CA LEU A 145 11.38 3.92 0.46
C LEU A 145 12.03 2.56 0.77
N ALA A 146 12.62 2.40 1.95
CA ALA A 146 13.26 1.15 2.33
C ALA A 146 12.29 -0.02 2.47
N ILE A 147 11.07 0.25 2.94
CA ILE A 147 10.03 -0.76 3.09
C ILE A 147 9.40 -1.10 1.73
N SER A 148 9.17 -0.10 0.85
CA SER A 148 8.67 -0.36 -0.50
C SER A 148 9.65 -1.21 -1.32
N ALA A 149 10.95 -0.92 -1.23
CA ALA A 149 12.02 -1.70 -1.86
C ALA A 149 11.99 -3.19 -1.49
N GLN A 150 11.54 -3.50 -0.29
CA GLN A 150 11.46 -4.89 0.17
C GLN A 150 10.45 -5.73 -0.64
N ALA A 151 9.47 -5.12 -1.31
CA ALA A 151 8.48 -5.83 -2.11
C ALA A 151 9.10 -6.63 -3.28
N VAL A 152 10.27 -6.23 -3.77
CA VAL A 152 10.99 -6.91 -4.86
C VAL A 152 11.31 -8.36 -4.52
N LEU A 153 11.77 -8.61 -3.28
CA LEU A 153 12.21 -9.93 -2.84
C LEU A 153 11.08 -10.96 -2.83
N PRO A 154 9.90 -10.69 -2.26
CA PRO A 154 8.77 -11.62 -2.27
C PRO A 154 8.25 -11.98 -3.66
N PHE A 155 8.25 -11.06 -4.62
CA PHE A 155 7.88 -11.38 -6.01
C PHE A 155 8.83 -12.42 -6.62
N PHE A 156 10.13 -12.25 -6.39
CA PHE A 156 11.11 -13.25 -6.82
C PHE A 156 10.91 -14.59 -6.12
N MET A 157 10.74 -14.56 -4.80
CA MET A 157 10.51 -15.76 -3.99
C MET A 157 9.27 -16.54 -4.45
N GLY A 158 8.17 -15.83 -4.74
CA GLY A 158 6.91 -16.43 -5.21
C GLY A 158 7.06 -17.19 -6.52
N GLY A 159 7.69 -16.56 -7.51
CA GLY A 159 7.95 -17.20 -8.80
C GLY A 159 8.94 -18.34 -8.72
N PHE A 160 9.99 -18.22 -7.90
CA PHE A 160 10.96 -19.29 -7.69
C PHE A 160 10.34 -20.50 -6.97
N ALA A 161 9.58 -20.26 -5.91
CA ALA A 161 8.94 -21.31 -5.11
C ALA A 161 7.88 -22.11 -5.88
N SER A 162 7.28 -21.51 -6.92
CA SER A 162 6.27 -22.17 -7.74
C SER A 162 6.80 -23.33 -8.58
N ASN A 163 8.13 -23.45 -8.75
CA ASN A 163 8.79 -24.42 -9.62
C ASN A 163 8.25 -24.43 -11.06
N SER A 164 7.70 -23.30 -11.50
CA SER A 164 7.16 -23.07 -12.83
C SER A 164 8.12 -22.22 -13.65
N LYS A 165 8.38 -22.61 -14.91
CA LYS A 165 9.22 -21.80 -15.82
C LYS A 165 8.61 -20.42 -16.07
N TYR A 166 7.31 -20.35 -16.24
CA TYR A 166 6.60 -19.10 -16.47
C TYR A 166 6.58 -18.22 -15.22
N GLY A 167 6.38 -18.83 -14.04
CA GLY A 167 6.47 -18.14 -12.76
C GLY A 167 7.85 -17.52 -12.53
N LEU A 168 8.92 -18.25 -12.83
CA LEU A 168 10.29 -17.76 -12.68
C LEU A 168 10.61 -16.60 -13.65
N ILE A 169 10.25 -16.75 -14.94
CA ILE A 169 10.47 -15.69 -15.95
C ILE A 169 9.67 -14.43 -15.57
N GLY A 170 8.41 -14.60 -15.17
CA GLY A 170 7.56 -13.47 -14.73
C GLY A 170 8.13 -12.75 -13.51
N SER A 171 8.61 -13.51 -12.52
CA SER A 171 9.22 -12.91 -11.34
C SER A 171 10.51 -12.15 -11.65
N MET A 172 11.35 -12.64 -12.55
CA MET A 172 12.55 -11.93 -13.02
C MET A 172 12.22 -10.62 -13.73
N ARG A 173 11.14 -10.61 -14.54
CA ARG A 173 10.64 -9.38 -15.18
C ARG A 173 10.14 -8.38 -14.14
N ALA A 174 9.40 -8.85 -13.13
CA ALA A 174 8.94 -8.02 -12.01
C ALA A 174 10.10 -7.36 -11.28
N VAL A 175 11.10 -8.15 -10.88
CA VAL A 175 12.30 -7.66 -10.19
C VAL A 175 13.03 -6.60 -11.04
N ALA A 176 13.24 -6.87 -12.32
CA ALA A 176 13.90 -5.94 -13.22
C ALA A 176 13.13 -4.61 -13.32
N GLN A 177 11.81 -4.66 -13.43
CA GLN A 177 10.96 -3.47 -13.48
C GLN A 177 11.04 -2.68 -12.16
N LEU A 178 10.73 -3.31 -11.03
CA LEU A 178 10.69 -2.66 -9.73
C LEU A 178 12.03 -1.98 -9.39
N LEU A 179 13.16 -2.70 -9.52
CA LEU A 179 14.49 -2.14 -9.27
C LEU A 179 14.83 -0.96 -10.19
N THR A 180 14.41 -1.03 -11.46
CA THR A 180 14.69 0.03 -12.43
C THR A 180 13.94 1.32 -12.08
N TYR A 181 12.69 1.24 -11.62
CA TYR A 181 11.89 2.43 -11.31
C TYR A 181 12.10 2.95 -9.89
N GLU A 182 12.62 2.14 -8.97
CA GLU A 182 12.96 2.56 -7.61
C GLU A 182 14.07 3.63 -7.57
N LEU A 183 15.09 3.50 -8.41
CA LEU A 183 16.19 4.48 -8.47
C LEU A 183 15.74 5.89 -8.89
N PRO A 184 15.02 6.08 -10.02
CA PRO A 184 14.49 7.40 -10.39
C PRO A 184 13.51 7.95 -9.36
N LEU A 185 12.69 7.10 -8.73
CA LEU A 185 11.78 7.48 -7.65
C LEU A 185 12.55 8.08 -6.48
N GLY A 186 13.60 7.39 -6.02
CA GLY A 186 14.46 7.86 -4.94
C GLY A 186 15.10 9.21 -5.25
N PHE A 187 15.66 9.39 -6.45
CA PHE A 187 16.26 10.67 -6.87
C PHE A 187 15.24 11.80 -6.96
N ALA A 188 14.03 11.55 -7.46
CA ALA A 188 12.97 12.55 -7.53
C ALA A 188 12.50 12.98 -6.13
N LEU A 189 12.39 12.04 -5.19
CA LEU A 189 12.03 12.32 -3.79
C LEU A 189 13.15 13.05 -3.05
N MET A 190 14.43 12.81 -3.38
CA MET A 190 15.54 13.61 -2.84
C MET A 190 15.40 15.09 -3.21
N GLY A 191 14.85 15.43 -4.38
CA GLY A 191 14.53 16.81 -4.73
C GLY A 191 13.54 17.46 -3.76
N VAL A 192 12.54 16.71 -3.29
CA VAL A 192 11.58 17.17 -2.27
C VAL A 192 12.30 17.39 -0.94
N VAL A 193 13.18 16.46 -0.53
CA VAL A 193 13.97 16.56 0.69
C VAL A 193 14.89 17.80 0.66
N MET A 194 15.50 18.10 -0.48
CA MET A 194 16.34 19.29 -0.64
C MET A 194 15.57 20.60 -0.47
N LEU A 195 14.31 20.64 -0.88
CA LEU A 195 13.44 21.83 -0.66
C LEU A 195 12.97 21.96 0.79
N THR A 196 12.67 20.84 1.43
CA THR A 196 12.12 20.82 2.79
C THR A 196 13.20 20.88 3.86
N GLY A 197 14.40 20.33 3.56
CA GLY A 197 15.48 20.15 4.53
C GLY A 197 15.19 19.09 5.61
N SER A 198 14.19 18.22 5.39
CA SER A 198 13.79 17.18 6.34
C SER A 198 13.32 15.92 5.63
N LEU A 199 13.53 14.77 6.28
CA LEU A 199 13.00 13.45 5.88
C LEU A 199 11.69 13.09 6.61
N ASP A 200 11.25 13.95 7.50
CA ASP A 200 10.02 13.79 8.27
C ASP A 200 8.80 14.09 7.39
N MET A 201 7.89 13.12 7.28
CA MET A 201 6.71 13.21 6.44
C MET A 201 5.78 14.36 6.85
N SER A 202 5.60 14.58 8.14
CA SER A 202 4.75 15.65 8.67
C SER A 202 5.30 17.03 8.28
N ARG A 203 6.61 17.22 8.40
CA ARG A 203 7.27 18.47 7.97
C ARG A 203 7.22 18.70 6.47
N ILE A 204 7.30 17.63 5.66
CA ILE A 204 7.15 17.73 4.21
C ILE A 204 5.75 18.21 3.85
N VAL A 205 4.71 17.75 4.54
CA VAL A 205 3.33 18.21 4.33
C VAL A 205 3.17 19.67 4.76
N GLU A 206 3.65 20.04 5.94
CA GLU A 206 3.59 21.42 6.45
C GLU A 206 4.30 22.43 5.56
N ALA A 207 5.46 22.07 5.01
CA ALA A 207 6.24 22.93 4.12
C ALA A 207 5.53 23.22 2.78
N GLN A 208 4.46 22.51 2.48
CA GLN A 208 3.62 22.71 1.29
C GLN A 208 2.36 23.55 1.55
N ALA A 209 2.17 24.06 2.77
CA ALA A 209 0.99 24.87 3.13
C ALA A 209 0.78 26.08 2.22
N ASP A 210 1.88 26.76 1.84
CA ASP A 210 1.80 27.94 0.96
C ASP A 210 1.69 27.57 -0.52
N CYS A 211 2.44 26.55 -0.96
CA CYS A 211 2.51 26.16 -2.36
C CYS A 211 2.94 24.69 -2.50
N TRP A 212 2.14 23.92 -3.21
CA TRP A 212 2.43 22.51 -3.48
C TRP A 212 3.70 22.32 -4.30
N TYR A 213 4.49 21.34 -3.97
CA TYR A 213 5.76 21.07 -4.65
C TYR A 213 5.61 20.61 -6.10
N ILE A 214 4.45 20.17 -6.52
CA ILE A 214 4.13 19.92 -7.93
C ILE A 214 4.40 21.16 -8.81
N PHE A 215 4.14 22.37 -8.30
CA PHE A 215 4.39 23.62 -9.03
C PHE A 215 5.85 24.07 -8.93
N LYS A 216 6.53 23.75 -7.83
CA LYS A 216 7.95 24.10 -7.64
C LYS A 216 8.88 23.12 -8.38
N GLN A 217 8.49 21.85 -8.49
CA GLN A 217 9.27 20.78 -9.12
C GLN A 217 8.40 19.90 -10.05
N PRO A 218 7.88 20.44 -11.16
CA PRO A 218 6.98 19.70 -12.04
C PRO A 218 7.65 18.47 -12.68
N LEU A 219 8.95 18.53 -12.95
CA LEU A 219 9.70 17.39 -13.51
C LEU A 219 9.82 16.26 -12.50
N ALA A 220 10.16 16.56 -11.24
CA ALA A 220 10.24 15.56 -10.19
C ALA A 220 8.87 14.90 -9.97
N PHE A 221 7.79 15.69 -9.96
CA PHE A 221 6.44 15.16 -9.89
C PHE A 221 6.11 14.20 -11.05
N LEU A 222 6.46 14.56 -12.28
CA LEU A 222 6.24 13.69 -13.44
C LEU A 222 6.99 12.36 -13.31
N ILE A 223 8.25 12.40 -12.86
CA ILE A 223 9.06 11.20 -12.63
C ILE A 223 8.42 10.32 -11.54
N VAL A 224 8.06 10.91 -10.40
CA VAL A 224 7.39 10.18 -9.30
C VAL A 224 6.09 9.55 -9.81
N PHE A 225 5.27 10.28 -10.55
CA PHE A 225 4.01 9.79 -11.09
C PHE A 225 4.19 8.57 -12.01
N ILE A 226 5.16 8.64 -12.94
CA ILE A 226 5.48 7.51 -13.83
C ILE A 226 6.01 6.31 -13.04
N CYS A 227 6.92 6.55 -12.07
CA CYS A 227 7.46 5.49 -11.23
C CYS A 227 6.37 4.82 -10.37
N MET A 228 5.42 5.57 -9.83
CA MET A 228 4.28 5.01 -9.08
C MET A 228 3.39 4.11 -9.93
N ILE A 229 3.14 4.47 -11.20
CA ILE A 229 2.38 3.60 -12.12
C ILE A 229 3.17 2.32 -12.40
N ALA A 230 4.49 2.43 -12.58
CA ALA A 230 5.35 1.27 -12.83
C ALA A 230 5.46 0.35 -11.61
N GLU A 231 5.53 0.90 -10.40
CA GLU A 231 5.57 0.15 -9.13
C GLU A 231 4.24 -0.55 -8.83
N SER A 232 3.12 0.07 -9.22
CA SER A 232 1.79 -0.55 -9.08
C SER A 232 1.49 -1.62 -10.14
N ASN A 233 2.44 -1.92 -11.04
CA ASN A 233 2.31 -2.89 -12.13
C ASN A 233 1.06 -2.68 -13.01
N ARG A 234 0.62 -1.40 -13.17
CA ARG A 234 -0.54 -1.04 -13.98
C ARG A 234 -0.16 -0.69 -15.42
N PRO A 235 -1.06 -0.88 -16.38
CA PRO A 235 -0.80 -0.45 -17.76
C PRO A 235 -0.38 1.02 -17.84
N PRO A 236 0.67 1.39 -18.61
CA PRO A 236 1.37 0.58 -19.60
C PRO A 236 2.51 -0.31 -19.07
N PHE A 237 2.78 -0.35 -17.78
CA PHE A 237 3.90 -1.08 -17.17
C PHE A 237 3.50 -2.45 -16.60
N ASN A 238 2.54 -3.14 -17.21
CA ASN A 238 2.07 -4.46 -16.77
C ASN A 238 2.89 -5.62 -17.37
N LEU A 239 4.24 -5.53 -17.28
CA LEU A 239 5.14 -6.57 -17.76
C LEU A 239 5.14 -7.83 -16.90
N LEU A 240 4.77 -7.67 -15.61
CA LEU A 240 4.74 -8.74 -14.64
C LEU A 240 3.70 -9.80 -14.97
N GLU A 241 2.49 -9.39 -15.31
CA GLU A 241 1.41 -10.31 -15.64
C GLU A 241 1.51 -10.81 -17.09
N GLY A 242 1.77 -9.90 -18.04
CA GLY A 242 1.97 -10.17 -19.45
C GLY A 242 1.14 -11.35 -19.99
N GLU A 243 -0.20 -11.31 -19.80
CA GLU A 243 -1.11 -12.45 -20.04
C GLU A 243 -0.90 -13.12 -21.38
N SER A 244 -0.58 -12.33 -22.41
CA SER A 244 -0.32 -12.83 -23.76
C SER A 244 1.03 -13.55 -23.93
N GLU A 245 1.98 -13.35 -22.98
CA GLU A 245 3.36 -13.88 -23.09
C GLU A 245 3.66 -14.96 -22.05
N ILE A 246 3.29 -14.73 -20.78
CA ILE A 246 3.68 -15.54 -19.62
C ILE A 246 2.51 -15.94 -18.73
N ILE A 247 1.29 -15.90 -19.25
CA ILE A 247 0.01 -16.27 -18.60
C ILE A 247 -0.31 -15.29 -17.47
N ALA A 248 0.22 -15.49 -16.25
CA ALA A 248 0.04 -14.60 -15.09
C ALA A 248 1.35 -14.40 -14.33
N GLY A 249 2.49 -14.65 -14.97
CA GLY A 249 3.81 -14.43 -14.38
C GLY A 249 4.01 -15.16 -13.05
N PRO A 250 4.48 -14.47 -11.99
CA PRO A 250 4.75 -15.07 -10.70
C PRO A 250 3.50 -15.63 -10.01
N PHE A 251 2.30 -15.19 -10.43
CA PHE A 251 1.03 -15.58 -9.82
C PHE A 251 0.38 -16.80 -10.47
N THR A 252 0.96 -17.34 -11.54
CA THR A 252 0.37 -18.41 -12.35
C THR A 252 -0.10 -19.61 -11.55
N GLU A 253 0.67 -20.01 -10.54
CA GLU A 253 0.37 -21.18 -9.71
C GLU A 253 -0.37 -20.83 -8.41
N TYR A 254 -0.49 -19.55 -8.06
CA TYR A 254 -1.18 -19.11 -6.85
C TYR A 254 -2.69 -19.08 -7.05
N SER A 255 -3.44 -19.46 -6.03
CA SER A 255 -4.91 -19.48 -6.05
C SER A 255 -5.51 -18.90 -4.76
N GLY A 256 -6.82 -18.59 -4.81
CA GLY A 256 -7.58 -18.18 -3.65
C GLY A 256 -7.03 -16.93 -2.98
N MET A 257 -6.96 -16.98 -1.64
CA MET A 257 -6.53 -15.84 -0.82
C MET A 257 -5.04 -15.52 -1.00
N ARG A 258 -4.19 -16.51 -1.29
CA ARG A 258 -2.76 -16.27 -1.51
C ARG A 258 -2.49 -15.42 -2.75
N TRP A 259 -3.26 -15.65 -3.81
CA TRP A 259 -3.20 -14.79 -4.99
C TRP A 259 -3.64 -13.35 -4.69
N ALA A 260 -4.60 -13.16 -3.80
CA ALA A 260 -5.11 -11.85 -3.45
C ALA A 260 -4.17 -11.03 -2.53
N LEU A 261 -3.22 -11.69 -1.87
CA LEU A 261 -2.24 -11.03 -0.99
C LEU A 261 -1.05 -10.44 -1.77
N PHE A 262 -0.80 -10.91 -2.99
CA PHE A 262 0.13 -10.30 -3.94
C PHE A 262 -0.47 -9.06 -4.60
#